data_66f15360a9d181da86ebf7a7ea65693b
#
_entry.id   66f15360a9d181da86ebf7a7ea65693b
#
_cell.length_a   1.000
_cell.length_b   1.000
_cell.length_c   1.000
_cell.angle_alpha   90.00
_cell.angle_beta   90.00
_cell.angle_gamma   90.00
#
_symmetry.space_group_name_H-M   'P 1'
#
loop_
_entity.id
_entity.type
_entity.pdbx_description
1 polymer ?
#
loop_
_entity_poly.entity_id
_entity_poly.type
_entity_poly.pdbx_seq_one_letter_code
_entity_poly.pdbx_strand_id
1 'polypeptide(L)'
;MSTDAPSRPIAFVCAMPMELKPLVRKLSLRRTQLGGATVHTGSAHGREVVAVVTGMGTKLATEGIERLLDAVDVERVVVVGITGAVENVTPIGTLVLPEVVVNSATGSEHRPHPLGTGTPSGKMWTTDELTTDLDAVAALRAQGVVSLDMETAAIAAVCERRDVPWSVFRVISDRASDGSVDDEVFRMSNQDGTPNPRAVARYFLRHPHHIPRLARLAKGARLATDTAADAAIRACADH
;
A
#
# COMPACT_ATOMS: atom_id res chain seq x y z
N MET A 1 -34.51 24.57 -1.63
CA MET A 1 -33.75 23.60 -2.44
C MET A 1 -32.32 23.71 -1.97
N SER A 2 -31.91 22.79 -1.10
CA SER A 2 -30.51 22.73 -0.62
C SER A 2 -29.68 22.21 -1.79
N THR A 3 -28.80 23.02 -2.34
CA THR A 3 -27.77 22.58 -3.28
C THR A 3 -26.73 21.87 -2.45
N ASP A 4 -26.92 20.56 -2.21
CA ASP A 4 -25.83 19.73 -1.70
C ASP A 4 -24.67 19.85 -2.71
N ALA A 5 -23.57 20.44 -2.25
CA ALA A 5 -22.34 20.41 -3.02
C ALA A 5 -21.99 18.93 -3.24
N PRO A 6 -21.54 18.54 -4.46
CA PRO A 6 -21.19 17.16 -4.72
C PRO A 6 -20.18 16.67 -3.66
N SER A 7 -20.49 15.55 -3.00
CA SER A 7 -19.60 15.00 -1.98
C SER A 7 -18.28 14.63 -2.63
N ARG A 8 -17.17 15.12 -2.06
CA ARG A 8 -15.83 14.76 -2.52
C ARG A 8 -15.59 13.27 -2.25
N PRO A 9 -15.11 12.47 -3.22
CA PRO A 9 -14.89 11.04 -3.02
C PRO A 9 -13.73 10.77 -2.07
N ILE A 10 -13.77 9.62 -1.39
CA ILE A 10 -12.61 9.03 -0.72
C ILE A 10 -11.73 8.35 -1.77
N ALA A 11 -10.43 8.63 -1.76
CA ALA A 11 -9.48 8.03 -2.67
C ALA A 11 -8.73 6.87 -2.04
N PHE A 12 -8.94 5.65 -2.53
CA PHE A 12 -8.10 4.50 -2.20
C PHE A 12 -6.88 4.46 -3.13
N VAL A 13 -5.69 4.45 -2.55
CA VAL A 13 -4.42 4.44 -3.29
C VAL A 13 -3.65 3.16 -2.98
N CYS A 14 -3.37 2.39 -4.02
CA CYS A 14 -2.64 1.14 -3.99
C CYS A 14 -1.36 1.25 -4.84
N ALA A 15 -0.30 0.56 -4.46
CA ALA A 15 0.92 0.48 -5.26
C ALA A 15 0.79 -0.49 -6.43
N MET A 16 0.08 -1.59 -6.22
CA MET A 16 0.03 -2.71 -7.16
C MET A 16 -1.42 -3.09 -7.54
N PRO A 17 -1.63 -3.64 -8.77
CA PRO A 17 -2.95 -4.16 -9.17
C PRO A 17 -3.50 -5.25 -8.25
N MET A 18 -2.64 -6.04 -7.61
CA MET A 18 -3.06 -7.09 -6.68
C MET A 18 -3.68 -6.52 -5.39
N GLU A 19 -3.27 -5.33 -4.96
CA GLU A 19 -3.82 -4.63 -3.80
C GLU A 19 -5.16 -3.96 -4.12
N LEU A 20 -5.30 -3.45 -5.34
CA LEU A 20 -6.54 -2.84 -5.83
C LEU A 20 -7.65 -3.88 -6.04
N LYS A 21 -7.30 -5.10 -6.49
CA LYS A 21 -8.27 -6.14 -6.88
C LYS A 21 -9.32 -6.47 -5.80
N PRO A 22 -8.99 -6.61 -4.49
CA PRO A 22 -9.98 -6.80 -3.43
C PRO A 22 -10.96 -5.62 -3.30
N LEU A 23 -10.49 -4.38 -3.40
CA LEU A 23 -11.34 -3.18 -3.35
C LEU A 23 -12.34 -3.17 -4.52
N VAL A 24 -11.86 -3.40 -5.74
CA VAL A 24 -12.70 -3.47 -6.95
C VAL A 24 -13.79 -4.53 -6.78
N ARG A 25 -13.44 -5.72 -6.29
CA ARG A 25 -14.38 -6.82 -6.10
C ARG A 25 -15.43 -6.53 -5.02
N LYS A 26 -14.98 -6.04 -3.85
CA LYS A 26 -15.83 -5.84 -2.67
C LYS A 26 -16.79 -4.65 -2.84
N LEU A 27 -16.34 -3.60 -3.51
CA LEU A 27 -17.12 -2.39 -3.75
C LEU A 27 -17.74 -2.33 -5.17
N SER A 28 -17.55 -3.38 -5.98
CA SER A 28 -18.04 -3.44 -7.38
C SER A 28 -17.62 -2.21 -8.20
N LEU A 29 -16.37 -1.74 -8.00
CA LEU A 29 -15.89 -0.55 -8.66
C LEU A 29 -15.77 -0.73 -10.17
N ARG A 30 -16.08 0.31 -10.93
CA ARG A 30 -16.01 0.33 -12.39
C ARG A 30 -14.81 1.11 -12.88
N ARG A 31 -14.06 0.51 -13.80
CA ARG A 31 -12.92 1.17 -14.44
C ARG A 31 -13.39 2.33 -15.31
N THR A 32 -12.77 3.49 -15.14
CA THR A 32 -13.02 4.71 -15.92
C THR A 32 -11.74 5.51 -16.14
N GLN A 33 -11.84 6.61 -16.88
CA GLN A 33 -10.76 7.56 -17.11
C GLN A 33 -11.13 8.91 -16.49
N LEU A 34 -10.26 9.46 -15.64
CA LEU A 34 -10.40 10.80 -15.09
C LEU A 34 -9.07 11.53 -15.25
N GLY A 35 -9.08 12.72 -15.87
CA GLY A 35 -7.88 13.53 -16.10
C GLY A 35 -6.75 12.78 -16.84
N GLY A 36 -7.09 11.82 -17.71
CA GLY A 36 -6.11 10.97 -18.40
C GLY A 36 -5.56 9.81 -17.57
N ALA A 37 -5.93 9.69 -16.29
CA ALA A 37 -5.58 8.56 -15.43
C ALA A 37 -6.65 7.47 -15.48
N THR A 38 -6.23 6.20 -15.50
CA THR A 38 -7.13 5.06 -15.30
C THR A 38 -7.42 4.92 -13.81
N VAL A 39 -8.69 5.05 -13.44
CA VAL A 39 -9.17 4.91 -12.06
C VAL A 39 -10.33 3.92 -12.00
N HIS A 40 -10.73 3.54 -10.79
CA HIS A 40 -11.91 2.74 -10.53
C HIS A 40 -12.85 3.55 -9.61
N THR A 41 -14.11 3.68 -9.99
CA THR A 41 -15.11 4.49 -9.26
C THR A 41 -16.29 3.66 -8.81
N GLY A 42 -16.93 4.06 -7.73
CA GLY A 42 -18.10 3.41 -7.15
C GLY A 42 -18.49 4.04 -5.82
N SER A 43 -19.04 3.25 -4.92
CA SER A 43 -19.40 3.74 -3.58
C SER A 43 -19.03 2.74 -2.48
N ALA A 44 -18.75 3.29 -1.28
CA ALA A 44 -18.58 2.55 -0.05
C ALA A 44 -19.46 3.20 1.02
N HIS A 45 -20.38 2.44 1.64
CA HIS A 45 -21.28 2.96 2.69
C HIS A 45 -22.04 4.23 2.29
N GLY A 46 -22.45 4.33 1.01
CA GLY A 46 -23.18 5.48 0.49
C GLY A 46 -22.31 6.68 0.10
N ARG A 47 -20.98 6.61 0.29
CA ARG A 47 -20.02 7.66 -0.11
C ARG A 47 -19.37 7.31 -1.44
N GLU A 48 -19.13 8.31 -2.26
CA GLU A 48 -18.37 8.13 -3.50
C GLU A 48 -16.93 7.73 -3.21
N VAL A 49 -16.40 6.81 -3.99
CA VAL A 49 -15.00 6.39 -3.90
C VAL A 49 -14.33 6.34 -5.26
N VAL A 50 -13.05 6.68 -5.25
CA VAL A 50 -12.15 6.49 -6.37
C VAL A 50 -10.97 5.64 -5.92
N ALA A 51 -10.52 4.70 -6.74
CA ALA A 51 -9.39 3.86 -6.44
C ALA A 51 -8.39 3.83 -7.60
N VAL A 52 -7.10 3.90 -7.28
CA VAL A 52 -6.01 4.01 -8.26
C VAL A 52 -4.83 3.13 -7.90
N VAL A 53 -4.08 2.71 -8.93
CA VAL A 53 -2.74 2.10 -8.79
C VAL A 53 -1.70 3.13 -9.20
N THR A 54 -0.72 3.36 -8.33
CA THR A 54 0.37 4.31 -8.59
C THR A 54 1.59 3.68 -9.25
N GLY A 55 1.88 2.42 -8.94
CA GLY A 55 3.14 1.73 -9.20
C GLY A 55 4.00 1.64 -7.95
N MET A 56 5.04 0.81 -7.99
CA MET A 56 5.95 0.55 -6.88
C MET A 56 7.07 1.60 -6.82
N GLY A 57 7.44 1.98 -5.59
CA GLY A 57 8.52 2.91 -5.29
C GLY A 57 8.08 4.37 -5.20
N THR A 58 8.90 5.16 -4.53
CA THR A 58 8.58 6.55 -4.15
C THR A 58 8.32 7.45 -5.36
N LYS A 59 9.04 7.27 -6.46
CA LYS A 59 8.87 8.06 -7.68
C LYS A 59 7.49 7.86 -8.31
N LEU A 60 7.10 6.61 -8.58
CA LEU A 60 5.82 6.30 -9.22
C LEU A 60 4.65 6.62 -8.28
N ALA A 61 4.83 6.43 -6.97
CA ALA A 61 3.85 6.83 -5.97
C ALA A 61 3.61 8.34 -5.99
N THR A 62 4.68 9.15 -6.03
CA THR A 62 4.57 10.62 -6.15
C THR A 62 3.83 11.02 -7.43
N GLU A 63 4.27 10.53 -8.59
CA GLU A 63 3.65 10.86 -9.88
C GLU A 63 2.18 10.42 -9.96
N GLY A 64 1.86 9.25 -9.39
CA GLY A 64 0.52 8.67 -9.39
C GLY A 64 -0.46 9.45 -8.52
N ILE A 65 -0.04 9.82 -7.29
CA ILE A 65 -0.90 10.60 -6.39
C ILE A 65 -1.06 12.06 -6.88
N GLU A 66 -0.02 12.70 -7.42
CA GLU A 66 -0.15 14.02 -8.01
C GLU A 66 -1.16 14.02 -9.14
N ARG A 67 -1.06 13.08 -10.07
CA ARG A 67 -2.00 12.92 -11.18
C ARG A 67 -3.45 12.68 -10.71
N LEU A 68 -3.64 11.92 -9.64
CA LEU A 68 -4.96 11.72 -9.06
C LEU A 68 -5.52 13.02 -8.50
N LEU A 69 -4.75 13.75 -7.70
CA LEU A 69 -5.19 14.98 -7.04
C LEU A 69 -5.33 16.17 -8.01
N ASP A 70 -4.68 16.12 -9.17
CA ASP A 70 -4.92 17.07 -10.26
C ASP A 70 -6.24 16.79 -11.00
N ALA A 71 -6.66 15.52 -11.03
CA ALA A 71 -7.86 15.09 -11.76
C ALA A 71 -9.14 15.07 -10.90
N VAL A 72 -9.02 14.91 -9.58
CA VAL A 72 -10.14 14.69 -8.67
C VAL A 72 -9.92 15.44 -7.36
N ASP A 73 -10.88 16.29 -6.99
CA ASP A 73 -10.92 16.89 -5.65
C ASP A 73 -11.46 15.85 -4.67
N VAL A 74 -10.57 15.28 -3.85
CA VAL A 74 -10.89 14.21 -2.91
C VAL A 74 -11.04 14.73 -1.49
N GLU A 75 -11.89 14.10 -0.71
CA GLU A 75 -12.04 14.41 0.72
C GLU A 75 -10.85 13.91 1.53
N ARG A 76 -10.35 12.72 1.17
CA ARG A 76 -9.28 12.02 1.88
C ARG A 76 -8.59 11.01 0.98
N VAL A 77 -7.30 10.81 1.20
CA VAL A 77 -6.53 9.71 0.62
C VAL A 77 -6.41 8.58 1.66
N VAL A 78 -6.67 7.35 1.25
CA VAL A 78 -6.50 6.14 2.06
C VAL A 78 -5.51 5.23 1.35
N VAL A 79 -4.30 5.12 1.90
CA VAL A 79 -3.26 4.23 1.38
C VAL A 79 -3.59 2.81 1.82
N VAL A 80 -3.79 1.90 0.86
CA VAL A 80 -4.21 0.52 1.13
C VAL A 80 -3.26 -0.45 0.44
N GLY A 81 -2.71 -1.39 1.19
CA GLY A 81 -1.84 -2.39 0.60
C GLY A 81 -1.09 -3.26 1.59
N ILE A 82 -0.01 -3.85 1.12
CA ILE A 82 0.83 -4.76 1.90
C ILE A 82 2.12 -4.10 2.37
N THR A 83 2.76 -4.69 3.38
CA THR A 83 4.02 -4.22 3.97
C THR A 83 4.81 -5.39 4.53
N GLY A 84 6.14 -5.28 4.56
CA GLY A 84 7.01 -6.24 5.20
C GLY A 84 7.14 -5.99 6.70
N ALA A 85 7.10 -7.03 7.54
CA ALA A 85 7.37 -6.89 8.97
C ALA A 85 8.87 -6.81 9.26
N VAL A 86 9.26 -5.95 10.19
CA VAL A 86 10.62 -5.89 10.72
C VAL A 86 10.87 -7.03 11.71
N GLU A 87 9.86 -7.42 12.48
CA GLU A 87 9.97 -8.51 13.45
C GLU A 87 9.50 -9.86 12.87
N ASN A 88 10.33 -10.89 13.06
CA ASN A 88 10.03 -12.25 12.58
C ASN A 88 8.83 -12.91 13.26
N VAL A 89 8.46 -12.46 14.45
CA VAL A 89 7.33 -12.99 15.22
C VAL A 89 5.99 -12.39 14.81
N THR A 90 5.99 -11.29 14.06
CA THR A 90 4.75 -10.65 13.60
C THR A 90 4.02 -11.57 12.62
N PRO A 91 2.76 -11.93 12.87
CA PRO A 91 2.02 -12.81 12.00
C PRO A 91 1.71 -12.17 10.63
N ILE A 92 1.76 -12.97 9.57
CA ILE A 92 1.21 -12.57 8.26
C ILE A 92 -0.29 -12.31 8.41
N GLY A 93 -0.77 -11.21 7.84
CA GLY A 93 -2.16 -10.76 7.98
C GLY A 93 -2.38 -9.76 9.13
N THR A 94 -1.34 -9.40 9.89
CA THR A 94 -1.43 -8.36 10.92
C THR A 94 -1.65 -7.00 10.28
N LEU A 95 -2.69 -6.29 10.71
CA LEU A 95 -2.96 -4.89 10.30
C LEU A 95 -1.95 -3.95 10.95
N VAL A 96 -1.37 -3.07 10.16
CA VAL A 96 -0.47 -1.99 10.57
C VAL A 96 -1.14 -0.66 10.31
N LEU A 97 -1.34 0.09 11.38
CA LEU A 97 -1.78 1.50 11.38
C LEU A 97 -0.62 2.29 11.99
N PRO A 98 0.30 2.84 11.18
CA PRO A 98 1.47 3.50 11.73
C PRO A 98 1.10 4.82 12.42
N GLU A 99 1.76 5.12 13.53
CA GLU A 99 1.70 6.45 14.16
C GLU A 99 2.54 7.47 13.37
N VAL A 100 3.65 6.99 12.80
CA VAL A 100 4.58 7.80 12.02
C VAL A 100 5.05 7.02 10.81
N VAL A 101 5.12 7.68 9.67
CA VAL A 101 5.73 7.17 8.44
C VAL A 101 7.00 7.96 8.17
N VAL A 102 8.13 7.28 8.02
CA VAL A 102 9.46 7.89 7.83
C VAL A 102 9.94 7.64 6.41
N ASN A 103 10.37 8.70 5.74
CA ASN A 103 11.06 8.60 4.46
C ASN A 103 12.55 8.29 4.69
N SER A 104 13.03 7.13 4.26
CA SER A 104 14.40 6.69 4.47
C SER A 104 15.45 7.60 3.84
N ALA A 105 15.14 8.20 2.68
CA ALA A 105 16.09 9.02 1.93
C ALA A 105 16.28 10.43 2.53
N THR A 106 15.24 10.98 3.18
CA THR A 106 15.23 12.35 3.68
C THR A 106 15.18 12.44 5.20
N GLY A 107 14.78 11.37 5.89
CA GLY A 107 14.48 11.38 7.32
C GLY A 107 13.19 12.11 7.70
N SER A 108 12.40 12.57 6.72
CA SER A 108 11.14 13.26 6.99
C SER A 108 10.12 12.33 7.63
N GLU A 109 9.44 12.82 8.65
CA GLU A 109 8.37 12.12 9.37
C GLU A 109 7.02 12.69 8.97
N HIS A 110 6.07 11.81 8.67
CA HIS A 110 4.70 12.10 8.27
C HIS A 110 3.73 11.40 9.23
N ARG A 111 2.65 12.08 9.63
CA ARG A 111 1.68 11.55 10.59
C ARG A 111 0.33 11.33 9.93
N PRO A 112 -0.11 10.07 9.72
CA PRO A 112 -1.41 9.77 9.16
C PRO A 112 -2.54 10.31 10.06
N HIS A 113 -3.62 10.79 9.45
CA HIS A 113 -4.84 11.08 10.19
C HIS A 113 -5.54 9.75 10.53
N PRO A 114 -5.91 9.50 11.77
CA PRO A 114 -6.67 8.32 12.15
C PRO A 114 -7.97 8.21 11.34
N LEU A 115 -8.36 6.99 11.00
CA LEU A 115 -9.63 6.67 10.34
C LEU A 115 -10.16 5.35 10.93
N GLY A 116 -11.45 5.35 11.36
CA GLY A 116 -12.03 4.22 12.07
C GLY A 116 -11.55 4.12 13.53
N THR A 117 -11.76 2.96 14.15
CA THR A 117 -11.54 2.73 15.58
C THR A 117 -10.18 2.13 15.94
N GLY A 118 -9.32 1.88 14.95
CA GLY A 118 -7.98 1.32 15.17
C GLY A 118 -7.05 2.30 15.87
N THR A 119 -6.22 1.80 16.79
CA THR A 119 -5.20 2.62 17.48
C THR A 119 -3.89 2.59 16.69
N PRO A 120 -3.39 3.73 16.18
CA PRO A 120 -2.09 3.79 15.53
C PRO A 120 -0.96 3.44 16.50
N SER A 121 0.06 2.73 15.99
CA SER A 121 1.24 2.39 16.77
C SER A 121 2.47 2.11 15.90
N GLY A 122 3.64 2.46 16.42
CA GLY A 122 4.93 2.20 15.81
C GLY A 122 5.21 3.05 14.57
N LYS A 123 6.41 2.83 14.01
CA LYS A 123 6.87 3.56 12.82
C LYS A 123 6.81 2.65 11.59
N MET A 124 6.41 3.21 10.46
CA MET A 124 6.58 2.62 9.14
C MET A 124 7.77 3.29 8.45
N TRP A 125 8.63 2.51 7.83
CA TRP A 125 9.80 2.99 7.10
C TRP A 125 9.59 2.81 5.61
N THR A 126 9.53 3.91 4.86
CA THR A 126 9.42 3.89 3.39
C THR A 126 10.81 3.99 2.77
N THR A 127 11.17 3.01 1.95
CA THR A 127 12.47 2.94 1.25
C THR A 127 12.31 2.39 -0.16
N ASP A 128 13.12 2.88 -1.11
CA ASP A 128 13.17 2.35 -2.49
C ASP A 128 14.09 1.12 -2.61
N GLU A 129 14.77 0.75 -1.53
CA GLU A 129 15.68 -0.39 -1.50
C GLU A 129 15.09 -1.55 -0.68
N LEU A 130 15.28 -2.77 -1.17
CA LEU A 130 14.90 -3.96 -0.43
C LEU A 130 15.83 -4.15 0.78
N THR A 131 15.30 -4.03 1.98
CA THR A 131 16.07 -4.18 3.21
C THR A 131 16.09 -5.65 3.65
N THR A 132 17.15 -6.38 3.31
CA THR A 132 17.34 -7.79 3.65
C THR A 132 18.51 -8.04 4.60
N ASP A 133 19.34 -7.04 4.85
CA ASP A 133 20.46 -7.10 5.79
C ASP A 133 19.94 -7.16 7.23
N LEU A 134 20.36 -8.20 7.97
CA LEU A 134 19.88 -8.47 9.34
C LEU A 134 20.27 -7.39 10.35
N ASP A 135 21.45 -6.78 10.20
CA ASP A 135 21.91 -5.74 11.11
C ASP A 135 21.13 -4.45 10.84
N ALA A 136 20.87 -4.11 9.57
CA ALA A 136 20.03 -2.99 9.21
C ALA A 136 18.59 -3.17 9.73
N VAL A 137 18.00 -4.35 9.59
CA VAL A 137 16.67 -4.69 10.13
C VAL A 137 16.65 -4.57 11.66
N ALA A 138 17.70 -5.05 12.36
CA ALA A 138 17.82 -4.94 13.80
C ALA A 138 17.94 -3.46 14.26
N ALA A 139 18.68 -2.64 13.53
CA ALA A 139 18.80 -1.21 13.79
C ALA A 139 17.46 -0.46 13.60
N LEU A 140 16.69 -0.78 12.57
CA LEU A 140 15.36 -0.23 12.35
C LEU A 140 14.40 -0.61 13.49
N ARG A 141 14.44 -1.88 13.93
CA ARG A 141 13.65 -2.34 15.06
C ARG A 141 13.98 -1.58 16.34
N ALA A 142 15.26 -1.33 16.62
CA ALA A 142 15.68 -0.56 17.79
C ALA A 142 15.16 0.88 17.76
N GLN A 143 14.84 1.43 16.58
CA GLN A 143 14.24 2.75 16.39
C GLN A 143 12.70 2.75 16.47
N GLY A 144 12.08 1.61 16.78
CA GLY A 144 10.63 1.46 16.85
C GLY A 144 9.93 1.27 15.50
N VAL A 145 10.69 0.92 14.45
CA VAL A 145 10.11 0.58 13.14
C VAL A 145 9.47 -0.80 13.22
N VAL A 146 8.20 -0.89 12.84
CA VAL A 146 7.42 -2.13 12.86
C VAL A 146 7.23 -2.72 11.47
N SER A 147 7.27 -1.89 10.42
CA SER A 147 7.07 -2.34 9.04
C SER A 147 7.80 -1.50 8.01
N LEU A 148 7.99 -2.09 6.83
CA LEU A 148 8.71 -1.52 5.69
C LEU A 148 7.80 -1.50 4.46
N ASP A 149 7.74 -0.36 3.76
CA ASP A 149 7.09 -0.23 2.47
C ASP A 149 7.91 0.61 1.50
N MET A 150 7.39 0.87 0.30
CA MET A 150 8.12 1.59 -0.74
C MET A 150 7.41 2.86 -1.23
N GLU A 151 6.23 3.23 -0.71
CA GLU A 151 5.40 4.28 -1.30
C GLU A 151 4.83 5.27 -0.29
N THR A 152 4.52 4.83 0.93
CA THR A 152 3.63 5.59 1.83
C THR A 152 4.16 6.97 2.17
N ALA A 153 5.45 7.14 2.45
CA ALA A 153 6.01 8.48 2.74
C ALA A 153 5.94 9.44 1.53
N ALA A 154 6.09 8.91 0.31
CA ALA A 154 5.97 9.72 -0.89
C ALA A 154 4.53 10.20 -1.12
N ILE A 155 3.54 9.32 -0.90
CA ILE A 155 2.12 9.68 -0.96
C ILE A 155 1.79 10.71 0.13
N ALA A 156 2.26 10.49 1.35
CA ALA A 156 2.09 11.39 2.49
C ALA A 156 2.59 12.79 2.19
N ALA A 157 3.82 12.91 1.69
CA ALA A 157 4.43 14.19 1.34
C ALA A 157 3.63 14.99 0.31
N VAL A 158 3.02 14.31 -0.66
CA VAL A 158 2.14 14.97 -1.64
C VAL A 158 0.83 15.39 -0.99
N CYS A 159 0.20 14.53 -0.20
CA CYS A 159 -1.05 14.85 0.50
C CYS A 159 -0.89 16.06 1.44
N GLU A 160 0.18 16.07 2.25
CA GLU A 160 0.48 17.18 3.16
C GLU A 160 0.74 18.49 2.41
N ARG A 161 1.48 18.45 1.31
CA ARG A 161 1.73 19.62 0.46
C ARG A 161 0.46 20.18 -0.20
N ARG A 162 -0.55 19.32 -0.44
CA ARG A 162 -1.83 19.64 -1.03
C ARG A 162 -2.94 19.88 0.00
N ASP A 163 -2.63 19.83 1.30
CA ASP A 163 -3.58 19.96 2.41
C ASP A 163 -4.74 18.94 2.32
N VAL A 164 -4.44 17.72 1.86
CA VAL A 164 -5.39 16.61 1.77
C VAL A 164 -5.16 15.64 2.93
N PRO A 165 -6.17 15.38 3.78
CA PRO A 165 -6.08 14.38 4.84
C PRO A 165 -5.77 13.00 4.26
N TRP A 166 -4.89 12.23 4.96
CA TRP A 166 -4.51 10.90 4.52
C TRP A 166 -4.43 9.91 5.67
N SER A 167 -4.67 8.65 5.37
CA SER A 167 -4.67 7.52 6.32
C SER A 167 -4.00 6.31 5.70
N VAL A 168 -3.56 5.34 6.53
CA VAL A 168 -2.83 4.15 6.10
C VAL A 168 -3.49 2.90 6.64
N PHE A 169 -3.68 1.90 5.76
CA PHE A 169 -4.11 0.55 6.07
C PHE A 169 -3.17 -0.43 5.35
N ARG A 170 -2.06 -0.77 5.99
CA ARG A 170 -1.11 -1.76 5.49
C ARG A 170 -1.25 -3.04 6.28
N VAL A 171 -1.02 -4.17 5.63
CA VAL A 171 -1.08 -5.49 6.27
C VAL A 171 0.19 -6.27 5.96
N ILE A 172 0.72 -6.95 6.96
CA ILE A 172 1.94 -7.74 6.83
C ILE A 172 1.72 -8.90 5.85
N SER A 173 2.52 -8.92 4.78
CA SER A 173 2.53 -9.96 3.75
C SER A 173 3.72 -10.91 3.84
N ASP A 174 4.84 -10.39 4.38
CA ASP A 174 6.14 -11.05 4.46
C ASP A 174 6.98 -10.45 5.59
N ARG A 175 8.16 -10.98 5.80
CA ARG A 175 9.10 -10.50 6.82
C ARG A 175 10.42 -10.14 6.19
N ALA A 176 11.00 -9.00 6.56
CA ALA A 176 12.26 -8.51 6.00
C ALA A 176 13.44 -9.47 6.20
N SER A 177 13.44 -10.22 7.29
CA SER A 177 14.58 -11.07 7.70
C SER A 177 14.37 -12.58 7.46
N ASP A 178 13.24 -13.04 6.90
CA ASP A 178 13.02 -14.47 6.63
C ASP A 178 13.50 -14.94 5.25
N GLY A 179 14.08 -14.01 4.47
CA GLY A 179 14.58 -14.28 3.13
C GLY A 179 13.48 -14.69 2.13
N SER A 180 12.20 -14.48 2.46
CA SER A 180 11.09 -14.86 1.58
C SER A 180 10.98 -13.95 0.35
N VAL A 181 11.43 -12.73 0.46
CA VAL A 181 11.58 -11.77 -0.65
C VAL A 181 13.06 -11.46 -0.80
N ASP A 182 13.61 -11.73 -1.98
CA ASP A 182 14.96 -11.37 -2.38
C ASP A 182 14.92 -10.60 -3.71
N ASP A 183 16.06 -10.09 -4.16
CA ASP A 183 16.16 -9.32 -5.41
C ASP A 183 15.64 -10.07 -6.64
N GLU A 184 15.77 -11.40 -6.67
CA GLU A 184 15.27 -12.19 -7.82
C GLU A 184 13.74 -12.28 -7.78
N VAL A 185 13.15 -12.47 -6.59
CA VAL A 185 11.69 -12.44 -6.40
C VAL A 185 11.14 -11.06 -6.71
N PHE A 186 11.82 -10.00 -6.26
CA PHE A 186 11.42 -8.63 -6.55
C PHE A 186 11.42 -8.33 -8.06
N ARG A 187 12.45 -8.80 -8.80
CA ARG A 187 12.53 -8.66 -10.26
C ARG A 187 11.50 -9.47 -11.05
N MET A 188 10.72 -10.33 -10.41
CA MET A 188 9.59 -11.02 -11.06
C MET A 188 8.37 -10.10 -11.28
N SER A 189 8.40 -8.90 -10.70
CA SER A 189 7.39 -7.86 -10.93
C SER A 189 7.96 -6.73 -11.79
N ASN A 190 7.11 -6.15 -12.63
CA ASN A 190 7.39 -4.90 -13.32
C ASN A 190 7.21 -3.72 -12.34
N GLN A 191 7.68 -2.52 -12.71
CA GLN A 191 7.52 -1.32 -11.86
C GLN A 191 6.05 -0.94 -11.59
N ASP A 192 5.13 -1.33 -12.47
CA ASP A 192 3.69 -1.15 -12.28
C ASP A 192 3.06 -2.21 -11.36
N GLY A 193 3.87 -3.08 -10.74
CA GLY A 193 3.42 -4.17 -9.87
C GLY A 193 2.78 -5.35 -10.59
N THR A 194 2.80 -5.37 -11.93
CA THR A 194 2.34 -6.54 -12.69
C THR A 194 3.40 -7.63 -12.73
N PRO A 195 3.02 -8.93 -12.72
CA PRO A 195 3.99 -10.01 -12.88
C PRO A 195 4.74 -9.92 -14.22
N ASN A 196 6.05 -10.16 -14.21
CA ASN A 196 6.86 -10.34 -15.40
C ASN A 196 6.92 -11.83 -15.78
N PRO A 197 6.12 -12.31 -16.77
CA PRO A 197 6.01 -13.75 -17.04
C PRO A 197 7.34 -14.40 -17.44
N ARG A 198 8.22 -13.64 -18.11
CA ARG A 198 9.53 -14.15 -18.54
C ARG A 198 10.48 -14.32 -17.35
N ALA A 199 10.47 -13.36 -16.43
CA ALA A 199 11.27 -13.43 -15.22
C ALA A 199 10.78 -14.56 -14.31
N VAL A 200 9.46 -14.69 -14.16
CA VAL A 200 8.80 -15.77 -13.40
C VAL A 200 9.18 -17.15 -13.99
N ALA A 201 9.01 -17.34 -15.29
CA ALA A 201 9.36 -18.61 -15.94
C ALA A 201 10.85 -18.95 -15.78
N ARG A 202 11.74 -17.97 -15.98
CA ARG A 202 13.19 -18.15 -15.80
C ARG A 202 13.56 -18.51 -14.36
N TYR A 203 12.90 -17.89 -13.38
CA TYR A 203 13.11 -18.20 -11.97
C TYR A 203 12.72 -19.64 -11.65
N PHE A 204 11.55 -20.10 -12.07
CA PHE A 204 11.10 -21.48 -11.84
C PHE A 204 11.98 -22.53 -12.51
N LEU A 205 12.50 -22.23 -13.70
CA LEU A 205 13.44 -23.13 -14.38
C LEU A 205 14.77 -23.28 -13.62
N ARG A 206 15.23 -22.21 -12.97
CA ARG A 206 16.48 -22.21 -12.20
C ARG A 206 16.31 -22.75 -10.78
N HIS A 207 15.16 -22.50 -10.18
CA HIS A 207 14.89 -22.77 -8.75
C HIS A 207 13.58 -23.53 -8.53
N PRO A 208 13.41 -24.75 -9.09
CA PRO A 208 12.16 -25.50 -8.96
C PRO A 208 11.82 -25.85 -7.50
N HIS A 209 12.83 -25.97 -6.65
CA HIS A 209 12.66 -26.21 -5.21
C HIS A 209 12.11 -25.00 -4.43
N HIS A 210 12.09 -23.79 -5.01
CA HIS A 210 11.50 -22.59 -4.40
C HIS A 210 9.98 -22.48 -4.61
N ILE A 211 9.36 -23.33 -5.43
CA ILE A 211 7.91 -23.33 -5.69
C ILE A 211 7.07 -23.29 -4.40
N PRO A 212 7.33 -24.13 -3.36
CA PRO A 212 6.56 -24.08 -2.12
C PRO A 212 6.74 -22.77 -1.34
N ARG A 213 7.93 -22.15 -1.40
CA ARG A 213 8.22 -20.83 -0.79
C ARG A 213 7.39 -19.75 -1.46
N LEU A 214 7.42 -19.67 -2.80
CA LEU A 214 6.65 -18.69 -3.57
C LEU A 214 5.14 -18.88 -3.43
N ALA A 215 4.66 -20.12 -3.35
CA ALA A 215 3.25 -20.40 -3.09
C ALA A 215 2.80 -19.87 -1.71
N ARG A 216 3.65 -20.00 -0.68
CA ARG A 216 3.38 -19.44 0.66
C ARG A 216 3.38 -17.91 0.62
N LEU A 217 4.35 -17.29 -0.06
CA LEU A 217 4.44 -15.85 -0.23
C LEU A 217 3.18 -15.31 -0.95
N ALA A 218 2.78 -15.93 -2.05
CA ALA A 218 1.57 -15.55 -2.78
C ALA A 218 0.29 -15.70 -1.94
N LYS A 219 0.21 -16.76 -1.11
CA LYS A 219 -0.90 -16.95 -0.18
C LYS A 219 -0.92 -15.86 0.91
N GLY A 220 0.25 -15.52 1.47
CA GLY A 220 0.40 -14.44 2.44
C GLY A 220 -0.01 -13.09 1.87
N ALA A 221 0.51 -12.75 0.69
CA ALA A 221 0.17 -11.51 0.00
C ALA A 221 -1.33 -11.41 -0.33
N ARG A 222 -1.97 -12.52 -0.74
CA ARG A 222 -3.42 -12.53 -0.99
C ARG A 222 -4.22 -12.32 0.29
N LEU A 223 -3.85 -12.97 1.39
CA LEU A 223 -4.48 -12.75 2.70
C LEU A 223 -4.32 -11.28 3.12
N ALA A 224 -3.10 -10.77 3.01
CA ALA A 224 -2.79 -9.41 3.43
C ALA A 224 -3.57 -8.35 2.62
N THR A 225 -3.65 -8.50 1.28
CA THR A 225 -4.41 -7.57 0.43
C THR A 225 -5.91 -7.62 0.70
N ASP A 226 -6.49 -8.81 0.92
CA ASP A 226 -7.91 -8.94 1.30
C ASP A 226 -8.19 -8.30 2.66
N THR A 227 -7.30 -8.51 3.66
CA THR A 227 -7.41 -7.94 5.01
C THR A 227 -7.27 -6.40 4.99
N ALA A 228 -6.32 -5.86 4.21
CA ALA A 228 -6.12 -4.41 4.07
C ALA A 228 -7.36 -3.73 3.47
N ALA A 229 -7.92 -4.31 2.41
CA ALA A 229 -9.14 -3.81 1.79
C ALA A 229 -10.32 -3.84 2.76
N ASP A 230 -10.52 -4.93 3.52
CA ASP A 230 -11.60 -5.03 4.51
C ASP A 230 -11.46 -4.01 5.62
N ALA A 231 -10.23 -3.80 6.12
CA ALA A 231 -9.97 -2.83 7.17
C ALA A 231 -10.26 -1.39 6.70
N ALA A 232 -9.76 -1.03 5.50
CA ALA A 232 -9.96 0.30 4.92
C ALA A 232 -11.44 0.58 4.62
N ILE A 233 -12.17 -0.40 4.04
CA ILE A 233 -13.60 -0.26 3.75
C ILE A 233 -14.40 -0.06 5.05
N ARG A 234 -14.16 -0.87 6.08
CA ARG A 234 -14.84 -0.72 7.39
C ARG A 234 -14.56 0.63 8.02
N ALA A 235 -13.31 1.08 8.01
CA ALA A 235 -12.93 2.37 8.58
C ALA A 235 -13.66 3.56 7.92
N CYS A 236 -14.01 3.45 6.64
CA CYS A 236 -14.81 4.47 5.95
C CYS A 236 -16.29 4.49 6.38
N ALA A 237 -16.80 3.44 7.03
CA ALA A 237 -18.17 3.41 7.56
C ALA A 237 -18.31 4.22 8.84
N ASP A 238 -17.21 4.35 9.60
CA ASP A 238 -17.19 5.00 10.94
C ASP A 238 -16.86 6.50 10.85
N HIS A 239 -16.78 7.04 9.63
CA HIS A 239 -16.42 8.43 9.34
C HIS A 239 -17.58 9.11 8.62
#